data_192907dec831a28ec496009c60ecb221
#
_entry.id   192907dec831a28ec496009c60ecb221
#
_cell.length_a   1.000
_cell.length_b   1.000
_cell.length_c   1.000
_cell.angle_alpha   90.00
_cell.angle_beta   90.00
_cell.angle_gamma   90.00
#
_symmetry.space_group_name_H-M   'P 1'
#
loop_
_entity.id
_entity.type
_entity.pdbx_description
1 polymer ?
#
loop_
_entity_poly.entity_id
_entity_poly.type
_entity_poly.pdbx_seq_one_letter_code
_entity_poly.pdbx_strand_id
1 'polypeptide(L)'
;MKSFTYHIADENGLHARPAGQLAAFAKQFESTVKVTANEKQANGKRLLSLMTLGAVHGTTLFFEIEGQDEESAAIKLEQFCKNGMKTEKNITEGKE
;
A
#
# COMPACT_ATOMS: atom_id res chain seq x y z
N MET A 1 5.74 -16.48 -3.11
CA MET A 1 5.76 -15.12 -2.56
C MET A 1 6.15 -14.11 -3.65
N LYS A 2 5.43 -13.01 -3.70
CA LYS A 2 5.74 -11.93 -4.64
C LYS A 2 6.15 -10.69 -3.85
N SER A 3 6.99 -9.87 -4.46
CA SER A 3 7.43 -8.65 -3.77
C SER A 3 7.63 -7.53 -4.79
N PHE A 4 7.57 -6.30 -4.28
CA PHE A 4 7.90 -5.13 -5.08
C PHE A 4 8.25 -3.99 -4.12
N THR A 5 8.84 -2.95 -4.67
CA THR A 5 9.15 -1.76 -3.88
C THR A 5 8.41 -0.57 -4.46
N TYR A 6 8.19 0.41 -3.61
CA TYR A 6 7.54 1.65 -4.02
C TYR A 6 8.15 2.79 -3.23
N HIS A 7 8.54 3.86 -3.92
CA HIS A 7 9.08 5.04 -3.27
C HIS A 7 7.95 6.03 -3.06
N ILE A 8 7.76 6.47 -1.84
CA ILE A 8 6.65 7.36 -1.53
C ILE A 8 6.82 8.69 -2.22
N ALA A 9 5.84 9.04 -3.05
CA ALA A 9 5.87 10.28 -3.81
C ALA A 9 5.09 11.40 -3.13
N ASP A 10 4.19 11.06 -2.21
CA ASP A 10 3.37 12.05 -1.52
C ASP A 10 4.24 12.88 -0.60
N GLU A 11 4.11 14.19 -0.66
CA GLU A 11 4.93 15.08 0.16
C GLU A 11 4.74 14.84 1.65
N ASN A 12 3.56 14.41 2.04
CA ASN A 12 3.27 14.15 3.43
C ASN A 12 3.60 12.74 3.87
N GLY A 13 4.19 11.94 2.98
CA GLY A 13 4.55 10.59 3.30
C GLY A 13 3.34 9.69 3.42
N LEU A 14 3.50 8.60 4.16
CA LEU A 14 2.42 7.64 4.34
C LEU A 14 1.60 8.06 5.56
N HIS A 15 0.81 9.13 5.37
CA HIS A 15 -0.03 9.60 6.47
C HIS A 15 -1.38 8.87 6.44
N ALA A 16 -2.30 9.29 7.29
CA ALA A 16 -3.51 8.51 7.54
C ALA A 16 -4.34 8.24 6.30
N ARG A 17 -4.46 9.22 5.41
CA ARG A 17 -5.33 9.05 4.25
C ARG A 17 -4.82 7.99 3.28
N PRO A 18 -3.59 8.10 2.75
CA PRO A 18 -3.13 7.06 1.86
C PRO A 18 -2.93 5.72 2.57
N ALA A 19 -2.54 5.74 3.84
CA ALA A 19 -2.38 4.49 4.57
C ALA A 19 -3.73 3.80 4.74
N GLY A 20 -4.78 4.57 5.01
CA GLY A 20 -6.11 4.00 5.13
C GLY A 20 -6.60 3.42 3.83
N GLN A 21 -6.33 4.11 2.71
CA GLN A 21 -6.74 3.60 1.43
C GLN A 21 -5.95 2.35 1.05
N LEU A 22 -4.68 2.32 1.36
CA LEU A 22 -3.87 1.16 1.09
C LEU A 22 -4.37 -0.04 1.89
N ALA A 23 -4.66 0.16 3.17
CA ALA A 23 -5.15 -0.92 4.01
C ALA A 23 -6.47 -1.47 3.48
N ALA A 24 -7.38 -0.58 3.10
CA ALA A 24 -8.67 -1.00 2.58
C ALA A 24 -8.52 -1.76 1.28
N PHE A 25 -7.64 -1.28 0.41
CA PHE A 25 -7.43 -1.95 -0.87
C PHE A 25 -6.82 -3.34 -0.67
N ALA A 26 -5.87 -3.45 0.27
CA ALA A 26 -5.21 -4.72 0.51
C ALA A 26 -6.14 -5.75 1.11
N LYS A 27 -7.17 -5.32 1.81
CA LYS A 27 -8.08 -6.26 2.46
C LYS A 27 -8.86 -7.12 1.49
N GLN A 28 -8.99 -6.71 0.24
CA GLN A 28 -9.74 -7.50 -0.71
C GLN A 28 -9.02 -8.77 -1.15
N PHE A 29 -7.74 -8.88 -0.85
CA PHE A 29 -6.97 -10.05 -1.25
C PHE A 29 -6.85 -11.03 -0.09
N GLU A 30 -6.78 -12.32 -0.43
CA GLU A 30 -6.59 -13.35 0.60
C GLU A 30 -5.16 -13.42 1.06
N SER A 31 -4.24 -13.05 0.21
CA SER A 31 -2.82 -13.12 0.54
C SER A 31 -2.49 -12.18 1.69
N THR A 32 -1.46 -12.54 2.45
CA THR A 32 -0.95 -11.63 3.46
C THR A 32 -0.13 -10.55 2.75
N VAL A 33 -0.14 -9.36 3.32
CA VAL A 33 0.59 -8.24 2.76
C VAL A 33 1.46 -7.64 3.86
N LYS A 34 2.77 -7.79 3.71
CA LYS A 34 3.71 -7.25 4.68
C LYS A 34 4.44 -6.08 4.05
N VAL A 35 4.55 -4.99 4.77
CA VAL A 35 5.21 -3.79 4.28
C VAL A 35 6.35 -3.46 5.23
N THR A 36 7.54 -3.32 4.68
CA THR A 36 8.73 -3.01 5.47
C THR A 36 9.29 -1.65 5.07
N ALA A 37 9.63 -0.85 6.05
CA ALA A 37 10.27 0.44 5.82
C ALA A 37 10.95 0.86 7.12
N ASN A 38 12.09 1.55 7.00
CA ASN A 38 12.80 2.07 8.16
C ASN A 38 13.07 0.98 9.19
N GLU A 39 13.36 -0.24 8.71
CA GLU A 39 13.67 -1.38 9.57
C GLU A 39 12.50 -1.82 10.44
N LYS A 40 11.29 -1.45 10.05
CA LYS A 40 10.08 -1.85 10.74
C LYS A 40 9.17 -2.56 9.77
N GLN A 41 8.36 -3.47 10.29
CA GLN A 41 7.42 -4.22 9.47
C GLN A 41 6.00 -3.92 9.90
N ALA A 42 5.09 -3.89 8.95
CA ALA A 42 3.70 -3.60 9.20
C ALA A 42 2.81 -4.53 8.42
N ASN A 43 1.60 -4.73 8.95
CA ASN A 43 0.58 -5.48 8.24
C ASN A 43 -0.09 -4.52 7.27
N GLY A 44 0.03 -4.81 5.98
CA GLY A 44 -0.50 -3.92 4.95
C GLY A 44 -2.00 -3.80 4.94
N LYS A 45 -2.70 -4.63 5.70
CA LYS A 45 -4.15 -4.58 5.77
C LYS A 45 -4.66 -3.80 6.97
N ARG A 46 -3.75 -3.19 7.75
CA ARG A 46 -4.14 -2.47 8.95
C ARG A 46 -3.57 -1.05 8.94
N LEU A 47 -4.48 -0.09 9.03
CA LEU A 47 -4.08 1.32 9.00
C LEU A 47 -3.09 1.66 10.09
N LEU A 48 -3.38 1.30 11.32
CA LEU A 48 -2.51 1.70 12.43
C LEU A 48 -1.14 1.04 12.32
N SER A 49 -1.12 -0.20 11.82
CA SER A 49 0.16 -0.87 11.62
C SER A 49 1.01 -0.12 10.61
N LEU A 50 0.41 0.29 9.49
CA LEU A 50 1.14 1.03 8.48
C LEU A 50 1.67 2.35 9.01
N MET A 51 0.91 3.00 9.88
CA MET A 51 1.32 4.30 10.41
C MET A 51 2.55 4.18 11.30
N THR A 52 2.81 3.00 11.88
CA THR A 52 3.96 2.84 12.74
C THR A 52 5.28 2.83 11.97
N LEU A 53 5.22 2.74 10.64
CA LEU A 53 6.44 2.71 9.84
C LEU A 53 7.15 4.06 9.83
N GLY A 54 6.43 5.14 10.10
CA GLY A 54 7.03 6.46 10.07
C GLY A 54 7.58 6.83 8.71
N ALA A 55 6.92 6.35 7.66
CA ALA A 55 7.42 6.54 6.30
C ALA A 55 7.10 7.95 5.80
N VAL A 56 8.14 8.65 5.38
CA VAL A 56 7.99 10.02 4.87
C VAL A 56 8.23 10.03 3.37
N HIS A 57 8.12 11.20 2.78
CA HIS A 57 8.39 11.37 1.35
C HIS A 57 9.76 10.78 1.02
N GLY A 58 9.81 9.98 -0.01
CA GLY A 58 11.07 9.39 -0.47
C GLY A 58 11.43 8.08 0.19
N THR A 59 10.71 7.71 1.25
CA THR A 59 10.96 6.43 1.90
C THR A 59 10.56 5.29 0.96
N THR A 60 11.37 4.24 0.92
CA THR A 60 11.07 3.07 0.12
C THR A 60 10.27 2.08 0.94
N LEU A 61 9.13 1.69 0.42
CA LEU A 61 8.31 0.65 1.02
C LEU A 61 8.59 -0.66 0.29
N PHE A 62 8.85 -1.71 1.04
CA PHE A 62 9.10 -3.03 0.47
C PHE A 62 7.90 -3.91 0.80
N PHE A 63 7.20 -4.34 -0.25
CA PHE A 63 6.00 -5.15 -0.10
C PHE A 63 6.32 -6.61 -0.33
N GLU A 64 5.80 -7.47 0.56
CA GLU A 64 5.91 -8.92 0.39
C GLU A 64 4.50 -9.49 0.50
N ILE A 65 4.07 -10.19 -0.53
CA ILE A 65 2.72 -10.70 -0.63
C ILE A 65 2.76 -12.21 -0.80
N GLU A 66 2.04 -12.92 0.05
CA GLU A 66 2.08 -14.38 0.02
C GLU A 66 0.68 -14.95 0.23
N GLY A 67 0.27 -15.85 -0.65
CA GLY A 67 -1.04 -16.48 -0.57
C GLY A 67 -1.50 -16.96 -1.92
N GLN A 68 -2.73 -17.42 -1.98
CA GLN A 68 -3.25 -17.99 -3.20
C GLN A 68 -3.34 -16.97 -4.34
N ASP A 69 -3.70 -15.75 -4.02
CA ASP A 69 -3.83 -14.72 -5.03
C ASP A 69 -2.65 -13.75 -5.04
N GLU A 70 -1.49 -14.22 -4.60
CA GLU A 70 -0.34 -13.33 -4.45
C GLU A 70 0.06 -12.66 -5.76
N GLU A 71 -0.05 -13.36 -6.88
CA GLU A 71 0.35 -12.79 -8.15
C GLU A 71 -0.55 -11.63 -8.53
N SER A 72 -1.85 -11.85 -8.47
CA SER A 72 -2.81 -10.81 -8.79
C SER A 72 -2.71 -9.67 -7.78
N ALA A 73 -2.57 -10.02 -6.50
CA ALA A 73 -2.48 -9.01 -5.46
C ALA A 73 -1.26 -8.11 -5.66
N ALA A 74 -0.12 -8.71 -5.99
CA ALA A 74 1.10 -7.92 -6.18
C ALA A 74 0.95 -6.93 -7.33
N ILE A 75 0.40 -7.39 -8.44
CA ILE A 75 0.22 -6.53 -9.60
C ILE A 75 -0.72 -5.37 -9.27
N LYS A 76 -1.83 -5.68 -8.65
CA LYS A 76 -2.82 -4.65 -8.37
C LYS A 76 -2.37 -3.69 -7.28
N LEU A 77 -1.67 -4.19 -6.27
CA LEU A 77 -1.15 -3.33 -5.23
C LEU A 77 -0.07 -2.39 -5.76
N GLU A 78 0.78 -2.91 -6.63
CA GLU A 78 1.81 -2.06 -7.21
C GLU A 78 1.20 -0.94 -8.03
N GLN A 79 0.18 -1.26 -8.83
CA GLN A 79 -0.50 -0.24 -9.62
C GLN A 79 -1.20 0.76 -8.72
N PHE A 80 -1.79 0.27 -7.64
CA PHE A 80 -2.48 1.16 -6.70
C PHE A 80 -1.50 2.17 -6.12
N CYS A 81 -0.32 1.72 -5.74
CA CYS A 81 0.69 2.62 -5.21
C CYS A 81 1.15 3.62 -6.26
N LYS A 82 1.36 3.17 -7.47
CA LYS A 82 1.81 4.06 -8.53
C LYS A 82 0.77 5.10 -8.90
N ASN A 83 -0.49 4.82 -8.61
CA ASN A 83 -1.56 5.76 -8.86
C ASN A 83 -1.80 6.69 -7.68
N GLY A 84 -0.88 6.75 -6.74
CA GLY A 84 -0.98 7.66 -5.62
C GLY A 84 -1.83 7.14 -4.48
N MET A 85 -2.08 5.83 -4.48
CA MET A 85 -2.88 5.19 -3.43
C MET A 85 -4.29 5.75 -3.36
N LYS A 86 -4.84 6.05 -4.53
CA LYS A 86 -6.21 6.52 -4.64
C LYS A 86 -7.04 5.46 -5.33
N THR A 87 -8.27 5.30 -4.88
CA THR A 87 -9.13 4.33 -5.52
C THR A 87 -9.63 4.89 -6.83
N GLU A 88 -9.81 4.00 -7.79
CA GLU A 88 -10.29 4.40 -9.08
C GLU A 88 -11.68 5.00 -8.99
N LYS A 89 -12.45 4.51 -8.05
CA LYS A 89 -13.78 5.02 -7.88
C LYS A 89 -13.77 6.51 -7.55
N ASN A 90 -12.83 6.95 -6.72
CA ASN A 90 -12.72 8.35 -6.41
C ASN A 90 -12.43 9.16 -7.64
N ILE A 91 -11.60 8.65 -8.49
CA ILE A 91 -11.26 9.37 -9.70
C ILE A 91 -12.48 9.51 -10.58
N THR A 92 -13.22 8.44 -10.71
CA THR A 92 -14.36 8.46 -11.59
C THR A 92 -15.42 9.42 -11.14
N GLU A 93 -15.68 9.42 -9.86
CA GLU A 93 -16.72 10.28 -9.42
C GLU A 93 -16.34 11.70 -9.33
N GLY A 94 -15.08 11.94 -9.24
CA GLY A 94 -14.63 13.30 -9.17
C GLY A 94 -14.95 14.04 -10.41
N LYS A 95 -15.22 13.35 -11.49
CA LYS A 95 -15.48 14.03 -12.64
C LYS A 95 -16.87 14.16 -12.91
N GLU A 96 -17.51 13.47 -12.21
CA GLU A 96 -18.69 13.60 -12.45
C GLU A 96 -19.03 14.00 -11.83
#